data_ec1bc10cc0e5d4d926b93d25eeb0ead9
#
_entry.id   ec1bc10cc0e5d4d926b93d25eeb0ead9
#
_cell.length_a   1.000
_cell.length_b   1.000
_cell.length_c   1.000
_cell.angle_alpha   90.00
_cell.angle_beta   90.00
_cell.angle_gamma   90.00
#
_symmetry.space_group_name_H-M   'P 1'
#
loop_
_entity.id
_entity.type
_entity.pdbx_description
1 polymer ?
#
loop_
_entity_poly.entity_id
_entity_poly.type
_entity_poly.pdbx_seq_one_letter_code
_entity_poly.pdbx_strand_id
1 'polypeptide(L)'
;MSFLKSIKSDLLLKWISKEIGLMQASDLDRLGQENVIRAIFGNSLLKSRSRFVDFILQCDQTKFDLLCQRVNVSQGQRKRLDISIEIASKPFTEKSLLARAAREIFLIDDFFMPIREISSEVESLIEPVSLVPPAYDYQLEIIDKLRSFLASDESAVLMQLPTGSGKTRVALQSIVEHLCARETGNDSFIWLAHTQELCQQAYETFKRMWVTSGNQPIKAYCLWGGHKAIITNSQPSAVFSTFGTFSAMYERGEFSEITSRLHCIFIDEAHRASSKVFGGVVNQLKEQVKIIGLTATPGRHADSDVDNLELKQLFDSRLITSAMLGHDPIKNLQERGILGVPKIEFIVASDAEIFAADTGDVSAGTLEVLSQDDDRNEVIVRELSRLVISGHKILVFSCSVDHSKLLVANLAARGILSAYVDSDMSSGRRMGVIDSFSRGQNMVLVNYGVLSTGFDVPDISAVVITRPTSSIVLYSQMLGRGMRGPSAGGSEHFVVLDIRDNTDSFGKVNEVYSHFDSLWQSRQEGG
;
A
#
# COMPACT_ATOMS: atom_id res chain seq x y z
N MET A 1 -7.35 -16.53 30.67
CA MET A 1 -8.26 -15.37 30.60
C MET A 1 -7.65 -14.36 29.65
N SER A 2 -8.44 -13.78 28.74
CA SER A 2 -7.91 -12.72 27.85
C SER A 2 -7.42 -11.53 28.68
N PHE A 3 -6.26 -10.97 28.33
CA PHE A 3 -5.67 -9.77 28.95
C PHE A 3 -6.70 -8.62 29.07
N LEU A 4 -7.50 -8.38 28.05
CA LEU A 4 -8.52 -7.33 28.06
C LEU A 4 -9.56 -7.51 29.19
N LYS A 5 -9.87 -8.75 29.59
CA LYS A 5 -10.79 -9.01 30.70
C LYS A 5 -10.27 -8.51 32.04
N SER A 6 -8.97 -8.30 32.16
CA SER A 6 -8.35 -7.74 33.38
C SER A 6 -8.44 -6.21 33.46
N ILE A 7 -8.81 -5.53 32.36
CA ILE A 7 -8.95 -4.08 32.28
C ILE A 7 -10.38 -3.67 32.64
N LYS A 8 -10.57 -2.63 33.45
CA LYS A 8 -11.90 -2.13 33.83
C LYS A 8 -12.65 -1.56 32.60
N SER A 9 -13.96 -1.78 32.54
CA SER A 9 -14.81 -1.30 31.44
C SER A 9 -14.70 0.20 31.21
N ASP A 10 -14.72 1.00 32.28
CA ASP A 10 -14.61 2.46 32.21
C ASP A 10 -13.31 2.91 31.54
N LEU A 11 -12.21 2.17 31.70
CA LEU A 11 -10.94 2.50 31.06
C LEU A 11 -10.96 2.13 29.59
N LEU A 12 -11.58 1.00 29.20
CA LEU A 12 -11.77 0.65 27.80
C LEU A 12 -12.64 1.69 27.09
N LEU A 13 -13.75 2.08 27.72
CA LEU A 13 -14.64 3.14 27.19
C LEU A 13 -13.91 4.47 27.04
N LYS A 14 -13.10 4.88 28.02
CA LYS A 14 -12.27 6.08 27.94
C LYS A 14 -11.34 6.05 26.70
N TRP A 15 -10.71 4.92 26.43
CA TRP A 15 -9.81 4.79 25.29
C TRP A 15 -10.57 4.77 23.96
N ILE A 16 -11.69 4.05 23.90
CA ILE A 16 -12.56 3.99 22.71
C ILE A 16 -13.13 5.38 22.41
N SER A 17 -13.71 6.06 23.40
CA SER A 17 -14.31 7.38 23.24
C SER A 17 -13.36 8.46 22.73
N LYS A 18 -12.07 8.33 23.07
CA LYS A 18 -11.05 9.24 22.56
C LYS A 18 -10.78 9.08 21.06
N GLU A 19 -11.00 7.89 20.51
CA GLU A 19 -10.68 7.58 19.11
C GLU A 19 -11.90 7.68 18.17
N ILE A 20 -13.12 7.37 18.67
CA ILE A 20 -14.32 7.31 17.83
C ILE A 20 -15.48 8.22 18.33
N GLY A 21 -15.27 8.98 19.40
CA GLY A 21 -16.30 9.84 19.99
C GLY A 21 -17.13 9.18 21.10
N LEU A 22 -17.66 10.02 22.01
CA LEU A 22 -18.34 9.57 23.22
C LEU A 22 -19.71 8.90 22.96
N MET A 23 -20.47 9.38 21.98
CA MET A 23 -21.85 8.91 21.78
C MET A 23 -21.92 7.46 21.27
N GLN A 24 -20.93 7.00 20.53
CA GLN A 24 -20.91 5.65 19.96
C GLN A 24 -20.28 4.60 20.89
N ALA A 25 -19.50 5.04 21.88
CA ALA A 25 -18.83 4.13 22.81
C ALA A 25 -19.74 3.67 23.97
N SER A 26 -20.74 4.47 24.36
CA SER A 26 -21.62 4.21 25.51
C SER A 26 -22.50 2.98 25.34
N ASP A 27 -22.85 2.62 24.11
CA ASP A 27 -23.80 1.55 23.81
C ASP A 27 -23.12 0.17 23.65
N LEU A 28 -21.80 0.12 23.77
CA LEU A 28 -21.03 -1.13 23.63
C LEU A 28 -21.13 -1.97 24.91
N ASP A 29 -21.57 -3.21 24.75
CA ASP A 29 -21.39 -4.23 25.79
C ASP A 29 -19.91 -4.56 25.99
N ARG A 30 -19.61 -5.38 26.98
CA ARG A 30 -18.22 -5.73 27.32
C ARG A 30 -17.49 -6.40 26.17
N LEU A 31 -18.16 -7.28 25.41
CA LEU A 31 -17.56 -7.98 24.27
C LEU A 31 -17.29 -7.01 23.12
N GLY A 32 -18.24 -6.13 22.84
CA GLY A 32 -18.07 -5.06 21.85
C GLY A 32 -16.88 -4.16 22.17
N GLN A 33 -16.72 -3.73 23.44
CA GLN A 33 -15.55 -2.96 23.87
C GLN A 33 -14.23 -3.69 23.61
N GLU A 34 -14.13 -4.98 23.95
CA GLU A 34 -12.93 -5.78 23.71
C GLU A 34 -12.61 -5.92 22.22
N ASN A 35 -13.63 -6.14 21.38
CA ASN A 35 -13.49 -6.25 19.93
C ASN A 35 -13.03 -4.92 19.31
N VAL A 36 -13.62 -3.80 19.71
CA VAL A 36 -13.23 -2.47 19.24
C VAL A 36 -11.79 -2.14 19.63
N ILE A 37 -11.38 -2.42 20.87
CA ILE A 37 -10.00 -2.22 21.33
C ILE A 37 -9.03 -3.05 20.47
N ARG A 38 -9.34 -4.30 20.15
CA ARG A 38 -8.51 -5.14 19.29
C ARG A 38 -8.38 -4.55 17.88
N ALA A 39 -9.50 -4.15 17.30
CA ALA A 39 -9.54 -3.65 15.92
C ALA A 39 -8.84 -2.30 15.75
N ILE A 40 -9.03 -1.35 16.68
CA ILE A 40 -8.45 -0.01 16.59
C ILE A 40 -6.99 0.03 17.00
N PHE A 41 -6.65 -0.58 18.14
CA PHE A 41 -5.32 -0.40 18.73
C PHE A 41 -4.35 -1.54 18.43
N GLY A 42 -4.82 -2.79 18.42
CA GLY A 42 -3.95 -3.95 18.19
C GLY A 42 -2.69 -3.89 19.06
N ASN A 43 -1.54 -4.18 18.47
CA ASN A 43 -0.24 -4.15 19.13
C ASN A 43 0.25 -2.75 19.53
N SER A 44 -0.46 -1.68 19.13
CA SER A 44 -0.14 -0.31 19.56
C SER A 44 -0.84 0.09 20.86
N LEU A 45 -1.71 -0.76 21.42
CA LEU A 45 -2.49 -0.42 22.62
C LEU A 45 -1.59 0.10 23.75
N LEU A 46 -0.57 -0.63 24.11
CA LEU A 46 0.35 -0.32 25.21
C LEU A 46 1.61 0.46 24.78
N LYS A 47 1.81 0.72 23.48
CA LYS A 47 2.89 1.61 23.01
C LYS A 47 2.65 3.07 23.36
N SER A 48 1.38 3.48 23.51
CA SER A 48 1.04 4.84 23.96
C SER A 48 1.36 5.01 25.44
N ARG A 49 2.22 5.99 25.74
CA ARG A 49 2.57 6.32 27.13
C ARG A 49 1.35 6.59 28.00
N SER A 50 0.40 7.38 27.53
CA SER A 50 -0.80 7.73 28.31
C SER A 50 -1.65 6.50 28.61
N ARG A 51 -1.91 5.63 27.62
CA ARG A 51 -2.67 4.41 27.84
C ARG A 51 -1.92 3.43 28.77
N PHE A 52 -0.60 3.35 28.65
CA PHE A 52 0.18 2.50 29.52
C PHE A 52 0.19 3.00 30.98
N VAL A 53 0.28 4.33 31.19
CA VAL A 53 0.11 4.94 32.52
C VAL A 53 -1.28 4.64 33.09
N ASP A 54 -2.34 4.87 32.33
CA ASP A 54 -3.72 4.56 32.72
C ASP A 54 -3.86 3.07 33.14
N PHE A 55 -3.25 2.17 32.37
CA PHE A 55 -3.25 0.72 32.64
C PHE A 55 -2.54 0.39 33.95
N ILE A 56 -1.32 0.91 34.16
CA ILE A 56 -0.54 0.65 35.39
C ILE A 56 -1.26 1.22 36.62
N LEU A 57 -1.91 2.37 36.52
CA LEU A 57 -2.62 3.01 37.63
C LEU A 57 -3.78 2.16 38.15
N GLN A 58 -4.43 1.36 37.32
CA GLN A 58 -5.56 0.51 37.76
C GLN A 58 -5.16 -0.88 38.23
N CYS A 59 -3.92 -1.34 38.04
CA CYS A 59 -3.51 -2.67 38.47
C CYS A 59 -3.43 -2.75 40.00
N ASP A 60 -3.53 -3.97 40.55
CA ASP A 60 -3.38 -4.19 41.97
C ASP A 60 -1.94 -3.86 42.46
N GLN A 61 -1.80 -3.64 43.76
CA GLN A 61 -0.53 -3.22 44.34
C GLN A 61 0.56 -4.28 44.16
N THR A 62 0.23 -5.55 44.26
CA THR A 62 1.20 -6.66 44.11
C THR A 62 1.82 -6.67 42.73
N LYS A 63 1.00 -6.52 41.68
CA LYS A 63 1.49 -6.45 40.29
C LYS A 63 2.27 -5.17 40.04
N PHE A 64 1.86 -4.07 40.62
CA PHE A 64 2.57 -2.80 40.54
C PHE A 64 3.99 -2.92 41.14
N ASP A 65 4.10 -3.47 42.33
CA ASP A 65 5.38 -3.66 43.02
C ASP A 65 6.29 -4.60 42.23
N LEU A 66 5.75 -5.69 41.74
CA LEU A 66 6.48 -6.64 40.90
C LEU A 66 6.98 -6.00 39.60
N LEU A 67 6.15 -5.16 38.97
CA LEU A 67 6.56 -4.42 37.79
C LEU A 67 7.70 -3.46 38.08
N CYS A 68 7.58 -2.66 39.15
CA CYS A 68 8.64 -1.75 39.59
C CYS A 68 9.98 -2.49 39.82
N GLN A 69 9.93 -3.64 40.51
CA GLN A 69 11.10 -4.48 40.73
C GLN A 69 11.72 -4.99 39.42
N ARG A 70 10.89 -5.51 38.51
CA ARG A 70 11.36 -6.10 37.23
C ARG A 70 11.97 -5.06 36.29
N VAL A 71 11.50 -3.82 36.35
CA VAL A 71 12.00 -2.73 35.45
C VAL A 71 12.99 -1.80 36.16
N ASN A 72 13.42 -2.14 37.37
CA ASN A 72 14.39 -1.40 38.19
C ASN A 72 13.95 0.06 38.42
N VAL A 73 12.74 0.26 38.93
CA VAL A 73 12.21 1.57 39.30
C VAL A 73 11.97 1.59 40.83
N SER A 74 12.62 2.52 41.52
CA SER A 74 12.44 2.70 42.95
C SER A 74 11.14 3.41 43.27
N GLN A 75 10.40 2.90 44.25
CA GLN A 75 9.12 3.51 44.67
C GLN A 75 9.35 4.66 45.67
N GLY A 76 10.15 4.46 46.71
CA GLY A 76 10.43 5.47 47.76
C GLY A 76 9.14 6.08 48.32
N GLN A 77 9.17 7.39 48.60
CA GLN A 77 7.99 8.17 49.04
C GLN A 77 7.24 8.84 47.85
N ARG A 78 7.41 8.37 46.63
CA ARG A 78 6.87 8.94 45.40
C ARG A 78 5.39 8.55 45.21
N LYS A 79 4.63 9.43 44.54
CA LYS A 79 3.26 9.10 44.16
C LYS A 79 3.25 8.02 43.08
N ARG A 80 2.26 7.15 43.13
CA ARG A 80 2.10 6.06 42.15
C ARG A 80 2.02 6.59 40.71
N LEU A 81 1.41 7.76 40.48
CA LEU A 81 1.35 8.41 39.18
C LEU A 81 2.76 8.71 38.62
N ASP A 82 3.64 9.30 39.42
CA ASP A 82 5.00 9.68 39.00
C ASP A 82 5.84 8.45 38.62
N ILE A 83 5.67 7.39 39.40
CA ILE A 83 6.32 6.10 39.16
C ILE A 83 5.76 5.48 37.87
N SER A 84 4.46 5.53 37.64
CA SER A 84 3.82 5.02 36.43
C SER A 84 4.29 5.75 35.17
N ILE A 85 4.45 7.08 35.25
CA ILE A 85 4.98 7.91 34.16
C ILE A 85 6.44 7.52 33.85
N GLU A 86 7.26 7.30 34.87
CA GLU A 86 8.64 6.86 34.69
C GLU A 86 8.72 5.48 34.02
N ILE A 87 7.92 4.52 34.50
CA ILE A 87 7.84 3.19 33.88
C ILE A 87 7.42 3.29 32.41
N ALA A 88 6.36 4.05 32.12
CA ALA A 88 5.85 4.24 30.76
C ALA A 88 6.82 5.04 29.85
N SER A 89 7.84 5.69 30.41
CA SER A 89 8.89 6.35 29.63
C SER A 89 9.96 5.39 29.10
N LYS A 90 10.05 4.19 29.68
CA LYS A 90 11.01 3.17 29.23
C LYS A 90 10.60 2.59 27.87
N PRO A 91 11.57 2.12 27.06
CA PRO A 91 11.27 1.50 25.78
C PRO A 91 10.28 0.33 25.93
N PHE A 92 9.21 0.32 25.10
CA PHE A 92 8.27 -0.78 25.00
C PHE A 92 8.40 -1.42 23.61
N THR A 93 9.47 -2.21 23.43
CA THR A 93 9.79 -2.94 22.19
C THR A 93 9.85 -4.44 22.49
N GLU A 94 9.79 -5.29 21.48
CA GLU A 94 9.74 -6.76 21.62
C GLU A 94 10.79 -7.32 22.61
N LYS A 95 12.01 -6.80 22.57
CA LYS A 95 13.13 -7.26 23.41
C LYS A 95 13.31 -6.45 24.69
N SER A 96 12.51 -5.41 24.92
CA SER A 96 12.69 -4.54 26.07
C SER A 96 12.34 -5.25 27.39
N LEU A 97 13.02 -4.84 28.45
CA LEU A 97 12.77 -5.36 29.80
C LEU A 97 11.32 -5.09 30.22
N LEU A 98 10.80 -3.89 29.91
CA LEU A 98 9.44 -3.50 30.22
C LEU A 98 8.40 -4.39 29.50
N ALA A 99 8.59 -4.67 28.22
CA ALA A 99 7.64 -5.50 27.47
C ALA A 99 7.62 -6.95 28.00
N ARG A 100 8.78 -7.52 28.32
CA ARG A 100 8.87 -8.86 28.92
C ARG A 100 8.21 -8.90 30.32
N ALA A 101 8.53 -7.94 31.17
CA ALA A 101 7.94 -7.86 32.51
C ALA A 101 6.42 -7.69 32.45
N ALA A 102 5.94 -6.80 31.58
CA ALA A 102 4.50 -6.57 31.39
C ALA A 102 3.79 -7.84 30.89
N ARG A 103 4.37 -8.54 29.90
CA ARG A 103 3.83 -9.80 29.39
C ARG A 103 3.66 -10.86 30.47
N GLU A 104 4.71 -11.07 31.28
CA GLU A 104 4.70 -12.08 32.34
C GLU A 104 3.74 -11.74 33.49
N ILE A 105 3.77 -10.50 33.97
CA ILE A 105 2.97 -10.06 35.14
C ILE A 105 1.49 -9.95 34.84
N PHE A 106 1.16 -9.40 33.65
CA PHE A 106 -0.22 -9.10 33.27
C PHE A 106 -0.83 -10.13 32.30
N LEU A 107 -0.07 -11.16 31.92
CA LEU A 107 -0.48 -12.20 30.96
C LEU A 107 -1.01 -11.58 29.65
N ILE A 108 -0.26 -10.59 29.11
CA ILE A 108 -0.65 -9.88 27.91
C ILE A 108 -0.55 -10.82 26.72
N ASP A 109 -1.65 -10.93 25.98
CA ASP A 109 -1.71 -11.72 24.74
C ASP A 109 -0.68 -11.20 23.72
N ASP A 110 -0.08 -12.09 22.95
CA ASP A 110 0.90 -11.75 21.89
C ASP A 110 0.38 -10.72 20.90
N PHE A 111 -0.92 -10.69 20.68
CA PHE A 111 -1.61 -9.70 19.83
C PHE A 111 -1.38 -8.25 20.27
N PHE A 112 -1.24 -7.98 21.57
CA PHE A 112 -1.00 -6.64 22.13
C PHE A 112 0.48 -6.34 22.39
N MET A 113 1.35 -7.33 22.20
CA MET A 113 2.78 -7.14 22.36
C MET A 113 3.39 -6.40 21.16
N PRO A 114 4.47 -5.62 21.37
CA PRO A 114 5.18 -5.02 20.26
C PRO A 114 5.70 -6.11 19.34
N ILE A 115 5.28 -6.07 18.08
CA ILE A 115 5.85 -6.91 17.02
C ILE A 115 7.24 -6.33 16.70
N ARG A 116 8.20 -7.21 16.43
CA ARG A 116 9.47 -6.85 15.81
C ARG A 116 9.12 -6.09 14.53
N GLU A 117 9.53 -4.83 14.44
CA GLU A 117 9.55 -4.17 13.16
C GLU A 117 10.42 -5.05 12.26
N ILE A 118 9.81 -5.65 11.25
CA ILE A 118 10.54 -6.36 10.22
C ILE A 118 11.38 -5.25 9.58
N SER A 119 12.65 -5.15 10.01
CA SER A 119 13.60 -4.34 9.28
C SER A 119 13.65 -4.98 7.91
N SER A 120 13.10 -4.29 6.89
CA SER A 120 13.39 -4.65 5.51
C SER A 120 14.91 -4.79 5.42
N GLU A 121 15.36 -5.88 4.84
CA GLU A 121 16.79 -6.07 4.59
C GLU A 121 17.28 -4.84 3.83
N VAL A 122 18.20 -4.10 4.42
CA VAL A 122 18.77 -2.88 3.81
C VAL A 122 19.62 -3.27 2.61
N GLU A 123 20.27 -4.41 2.70
CA GLU A 123 21.10 -5.02 1.67
C GLU A 123 20.94 -6.53 1.71
N SER A 124 20.78 -7.19 0.56
CA SER A 124 20.82 -8.64 0.45
C SER A 124 21.64 -9.09 -0.76
N LEU A 125 22.35 -10.20 -0.59
CA LEU A 125 22.97 -10.94 -1.68
C LEU A 125 22.00 -12.05 -2.10
N ILE A 126 21.61 -12.06 -3.39
CA ILE A 126 20.66 -13.02 -3.95
C ILE A 126 21.40 -14.01 -4.84
N GLU A 127 21.29 -15.29 -4.51
CA GLU A 127 21.86 -16.39 -5.30
C GLU A 127 20.76 -17.19 -6.00
N PRO A 128 20.96 -17.74 -7.22
CA PRO A 128 19.91 -18.38 -8.01
C PRO A 128 19.55 -19.79 -7.54
N VAL A 129 18.25 -20.10 -7.41
CA VAL A 129 17.73 -21.46 -7.15
C VAL A 129 16.27 -21.64 -7.61
N SER A 130 16.04 -22.34 -8.74
CA SER A 130 14.76 -22.96 -9.23
C SER A 130 13.48 -22.16 -9.67
N LEU A 131 12.62 -22.72 -10.46
CA LEU A 131 11.54 -22.41 -11.44
C LEU A 131 10.50 -21.26 -11.22
N VAL A 132 10.33 -20.35 -12.23
CA VAL A 132 9.27 -19.29 -12.35
C VAL A 132 8.09 -19.78 -13.20
N PRO A 133 6.82 -19.44 -12.87
CA PRO A 133 5.70 -19.68 -13.76
C PRO A 133 5.89 -19.00 -15.13
N PRO A 134 5.46 -19.60 -16.26
CA PRO A 134 5.61 -19.00 -17.58
C PRO A 134 4.86 -17.66 -17.68
N ALA A 135 5.39 -16.72 -18.47
CA ALA A 135 4.73 -15.49 -18.82
C ALA A 135 3.63 -15.75 -19.87
N TYR A 136 2.56 -14.93 -19.82
CA TYR A 136 1.55 -14.95 -20.86
C TYR A 136 2.11 -14.39 -22.17
N ASP A 137 1.49 -14.73 -23.31
CA ASP A 137 1.87 -14.28 -24.64
C ASP A 137 2.03 -12.76 -24.78
N TYR A 138 1.03 -11.99 -24.32
CA TYR A 138 1.08 -10.51 -24.30
C TYR A 138 2.22 -9.97 -23.41
N GLN A 139 2.55 -10.68 -22.33
CA GLN A 139 3.68 -10.33 -21.47
C GLN A 139 5.00 -10.57 -22.19
N LEU A 140 5.14 -11.70 -22.88
CA LEU A 140 6.32 -12.01 -23.70
C LEU A 140 6.53 -10.97 -24.79
N GLU A 141 5.47 -10.57 -25.51
CA GLU A 141 5.54 -9.49 -26.52
C GLU A 141 6.12 -8.20 -25.93
N ILE A 142 5.65 -7.79 -24.73
CA ILE A 142 6.15 -6.56 -24.09
C ILE A 142 7.58 -6.75 -23.57
N ILE A 143 7.92 -7.91 -23.03
CA ILE A 143 9.28 -8.23 -22.60
C ILE A 143 10.26 -8.09 -23.80
N ASP A 144 9.90 -8.62 -24.96
CA ASP A 144 10.73 -8.51 -26.17
C ASP A 144 10.87 -7.05 -26.65
N LYS A 145 9.78 -6.26 -26.60
CA LYS A 145 9.81 -4.83 -26.90
C LYS A 145 10.70 -4.04 -25.94
N LEU A 146 10.62 -4.34 -24.63
CA LEU A 146 11.48 -3.72 -23.62
C LEU A 146 12.94 -4.13 -23.79
N ARG A 147 13.22 -5.39 -24.11
CA ARG A 147 14.58 -5.85 -24.40
C ARG A 147 15.17 -5.15 -25.64
N SER A 148 14.39 -4.98 -26.68
CA SER A 148 14.79 -4.23 -27.87
C SER A 148 15.08 -2.77 -27.53
N PHE A 149 14.24 -2.12 -26.69
CA PHE A 149 14.50 -0.78 -26.18
C PHE A 149 15.79 -0.72 -25.33
N LEU A 150 15.99 -1.68 -24.42
CA LEU A 150 17.21 -1.73 -23.59
C LEU A 150 18.49 -1.89 -24.44
N ALA A 151 18.41 -2.49 -25.62
CA ALA A 151 19.51 -2.65 -26.56
C ALA A 151 19.66 -1.52 -27.59
N SER A 152 18.67 -0.61 -27.72
CA SER A 152 18.68 0.51 -28.67
C SER A 152 19.45 1.73 -28.15
N ASP A 153 19.54 2.79 -28.95
CA ASP A 153 20.10 4.10 -28.53
C ASP A 153 19.03 5.05 -27.96
N GLU A 154 17.81 4.57 -27.81
CA GLU A 154 16.69 5.36 -27.29
C GLU A 154 16.82 5.63 -25.79
N SER A 155 16.38 6.82 -25.34
CA SER A 155 16.62 7.27 -23.96
C SER A 155 15.46 6.98 -23.00
N ALA A 156 14.21 7.09 -23.46
CA ALA A 156 13.06 6.91 -22.59
C ALA A 156 11.85 6.26 -23.28
N VAL A 157 11.08 5.49 -22.52
CA VAL A 157 9.86 4.84 -23.00
C VAL A 157 8.84 4.67 -21.85
N LEU A 158 7.57 4.80 -22.16
CA LEU A 158 6.47 4.48 -21.24
C LEU A 158 5.87 3.11 -21.62
N MET A 159 5.73 2.22 -20.66
CA MET A 159 5.05 0.94 -20.82
C MET A 159 3.66 1.02 -20.20
N GLN A 160 2.64 0.70 -20.99
CA GLN A 160 1.25 0.66 -20.52
C GLN A 160 0.76 -0.79 -20.45
N LEU A 161 0.22 -1.15 -19.32
CA LEU A 161 -0.53 -2.39 -19.09
C LEU A 161 -1.63 -2.16 -18.05
N PRO A 162 -2.82 -2.80 -18.16
CA PRO A 162 -3.89 -2.69 -17.17
C PRO A 162 -3.43 -3.03 -15.75
N THR A 163 -4.11 -2.47 -14.75
CA THR A 163 -3.91 -2.87 -13.36
C THR A 163 -4.23 -4.37 -13.21
N GLY A 164 -3.41 -5.10 -12.46
CA GLY A 164 -3.58 -6.56 -12.28
C GLY A 164 -3.01 -7.44 -13.41
N SER A 165 -2.59 -6.89 -14.54
CA SER A 165 -2.05 -7.65 -15.68
C SER A 165 -0.55 -8.01 -15.58
N GLY A 166 0.13 -7.64 -14.47
CA GLY A 166 1.50 -8.02 -14.20
C GLY A 166 2.58 -7.04 -14.66
N LYS A 167 2.31 -5.72 -14.70
CA LYS A 167 3.29 -4.66 -15.05
C LYS A 167 4.67 -4.86 -14.40
N THR A 168 4.69 -4.94 -13.07
CA THR A 168 5.93 -5.11 -12.28
C THR A 168 6.68 -6.37 -12.68
N ARG A 169 5.97 -7.48 -12.88
CA ARG A 169 6.56 -8.74 -13.35
C ARG A 169 7.20 -8.61 -14.70
N VAL A 170 6.50 -8.05 -15.69
CA VAL A 170 6.99 -7.88 -17.08
C VAL A 170 8.25 -7.03 -17.10
N ALA A 171 8.25 -5.90 -16.41
CA ALA A 171 9.40 -5.00 -16.32
C ALA A 171 10.60 -5.67 -15.64
N LEU A 172 10.38 -6.36 -14.51
CA LEU A 172 11.48 -7.05 -13.81
C LEU A 172 11.99 -8.26 -14.59
N GLN A 173 11.14 -9.00 -15.28
CA GLN A 173 11.59 -10.10 -16.14
C GLN A 173 12.44 -9.59 -17.30
N SER A 174 12.06 -8.48 -17.93
CA SER A 174 12.84 -7.90 -19.03
C SER A 174 14.26 -7.49 -18.60
N ILE A 175 14.41 -6.91 -17.41
CA ILE A 175 15.75 -6.53 -16.90
C ILE A 175 16.55 -7.74 -16.42
N VAL A 176 15.91 -8.74 -15.78
CA VAL A 176 16.59 -9.98 -15.39
C VAL A 176 17.16 -10.69 -16.62
N GLU A 177 16.35 -10.87 -17.67
CA GLU A 177 16.80 -11.48 -18.92
C GLU A 177 17.90 -10.65 -19.60
N HIS A 178 17.79 -9.32 -19.57
CA HIS A 178 18.80 -8.43 -20.14
C HIS A 178 20.13 -8.54 -19.39
N LEU A 179 20.12 -8.50 -18.06
CA LEU A 179 21.32 -8.64 -17.23
C LEU A 179 21.99 -10.01 -17.39
N CYS A 180 21.18 -11.08 -17.50
CA CYS A 180 21.70 -12.43 -17.70
C CYS A 180 22.31 -12.66 -19.09
N ALA A 181 21.87 -11.90 -20.10
CA ALA A 181 22.38 -12.01 -21.46
C ALA A 181 23.69 -11.24 -21.71
N ARG A 182 24.14 -10.40 -20.78
CA ARG A 182 25.36 -9.59 -20.92
C ARG A 182 26.56 -10.28 -20.32
N GLU A 183 27.64 -10.37 -21.11
CA GLU A 183 28.90 -11.01 -20.69
C GLU A 183 29.69 -10.19 -19.65
N THR A 184 29.48 -8.88 -19.60
CA THR A 184 30.26 -7.96 -18.75
C THR A 184 29.91 -8.01 -17.27
N GLY A 185 28.75 -8.54 -16.89
CA GLY A 185 28.39 -8.90 -15.52
C GLY A 185 28.30 -7.75 -14.49
N ASN A 186 28.38 -6.48 -14.92
CA ASN A 186 28.55 -5.34 -14.02
C ASN A 186 27.47 -4.26 -14.16
N ASP A 187 26.36 -4.57 -14.82
CA ASP A 187 25.27 -3.60 -15.00
C ASP A 187 24.36 -3.55 -13.77
N SER A 188 23.93 -2.36 -13.44
CA SER A 188 23.03 -2.08 -12.33
C SER A 188 21.75 -1.43 -12.83
N PHE A 189 20.67 -1.56 -12.09
CA PHE A 189 19.44 -0.83 -12.36
C PHE A 189 18.84 -0.24 -11.07
N ILE A 190 17.99 0.78 -11.23
CA ILE A 190 17.25 1.39 -10.16
C ILE A 190 15.75 1.22 -10.42
N TRP A 191 15.01 0.82 -9.40
CA TRP A 191 13.56 0.81 -9.38
C TRP A 191 13.04 1.90 -8.45
N LEU A 192 12.25 2.81 -8.99
CA LEU A 192 11.67 3.93 -8.26
C LEU A 192 10.17 3.77 -8.15
N ALA A 193 9.65 3.96 -6.95
CA ALA A 193 8.22 3.97 -6.68
C ALA A 193 7.82 5.06 -5.67
N HIS A 194 6.53 5.39 -5.60
CA HIS A 194 6.05 6.44 -4.69
C HIS A 194 6.02 6.01 -3.23
N THR A 195 5.79 4.72 -2.96
CA THR A 195 5.61 4.21 -1.61
C THR A 195 6.59 3.08 -1.30
N GLN A 196 6.84 2.87 -0.01
CA GLN A 196 7.70 1.79 0.47
C GLN A 196 7.11 0.42 0.11
N GLU A 197 5.78 0.29 0.14
CA GLU A 197 5.07 -0.96 -0.18
C GLU A 197 5.27 -1.36 -1.65
N LEU A 198 5.22 -0.39 -2.57
CA LEU A 198 5.53 -0.63 -3.99
C LEU A 198 6.99 -1.05 -4.18
N CYS A 199 7.93 -0.39 -3.49
CA CYS A 199 9.33 -0.77 -3.53
C CYS A 199 9.54 -2.19 -2.98
N GLN A 200 8.93 -2.53 -1.84
CA GLN A 200 9.01 -3.86 -1.25
C GLN A 200 8.40 -4.92 -2.17
N GLN A 201 7.25 -4.66 -2.77
CA GLN A 201 6.62 -5.58 -3.72
C GLN A 201 7.49 -5.84 -4.95
N ALA A 202 8.11 -4.80 -5.49
CA ALA A 202 9.02 -4.92 -6.62
C ALA A 202 10.28 -5.71 -6.22
N TYR A 203 10.86 -5.42 -5.06
CA TYR A 203 12.01 -6.14 -4.51
C TYR A 203 11.71 -7.63 -4.33
N GLU A 204 10.60 -7.99 -3.69
CA GLU A 204 10.21 -9.39 -3.48
C GLU A 204 9.94 -10.11 -4.81
N THR A 205 9.37 -9.41 -5.79
CA THR A 205 9.15 -9.95 -7.13
C THR A 205 10.49 -10.18 -7.84
N PHE A 206 11.41 -9.21 -7.78
CA PHE A 206 12.76 -9.34 -8.32
C PHE A 206 13.54 -10.48 -7.66
N LYS A 207 13.52 -10.55 -6.33
CA LYS A 207 14.19 -11.61 -5.56
C LYS A 207 13.75 -12.99 -6.02
N ARG A 208 12.43 -13.22 -6.13
CA ARG A 208 11.88 -14.49 -6.64
C ARG A 208 12.35 -14.80 -8.07
N MET A 209 12.36 -13.80 -8.95
CA MET A 209 12.80 -13.97 -10.34
C MET A 209 14.28 -14.24 -10.42
N TRP A 210 15.10 -13.48 -9.69
CA TRP A 210 16.55 -13.65 -9.71
C TRP A 210 16.98 -14.99 -9.14
N VAL A 211 16.38 -15.42 -8.03
CA VAL A 211 16.57 -16.76 -7.46
C VAL A 211 16.29 -17.87 -8.49
N THR A 212 15.40 -17.62 -9.44
CA THR A 212 14.98 -18.62 -10.43
C THR A 212 15.76 -18.55 -11.73
N SER A 213 16.03 -17.35 -12.22
CA SER A 213 16.54 -17.13 -13.59
C SER A 213 17.89 -16.41 -13.63
N GLY A 214 18.36 -15.89 -12.49
CA GLY A 214 19.65 -15.24 -12.38
C GLY A 214 20.79 -16.22 -12.63
N ASN A 215 21.87 -15.73 -13.22
CA ASN A 215 23.06 -16.53 -13.58
C ASN A 215 24.30 -16.22 -12.72
N GLN A 216 24.19 -15.25 -11.80
CA GLN A 216 25.26 -14.81 -10.90
C GLN A 216 24.72 -14.16 -9.64
N PRO A 217 25.52 -14.02 -8.56
CA PRO A 217 25.12 -13.23 -7.40
C PRO A 217 24.90 -11.76 -7.75
N ILE A 218 23.87 -11.14 -7.16
CA ILE A 218 23.56 -9.71 -7.31
C ILE A 218 23.31 -9.07 -5.96
N LYS A 219 23.79 -7.84 -5.76
CA LYS A 219 23.46 -7.05 -4.58
C LYS A 219 22.13 -6.33 -4.78
N ALA A 220 21.23 -6.46 -3.81
CA ALA A 220 19.99 -5.71 -3.80
C ALA A 220 19.96 -4.74 -2.62
N TYR A 221 19.68 -3.46 -2.91
CA TYR A 221 19.60 -2.38 -1.94
C TYR A 221 18.17 -1.90 -1.82
N CYS A 222 17.66 -1.83 -0.60
CA CYS A 222 16.32 -1.33 -0.26
C CYS A 222 16.44 0.01 0.46
N LEU A 223 16.19 1.12 -0.27
CA LEU A 223 16.43 2.48 0.20
C LEU A 223 15.11 3.21 0.46
N TRP A 224 14.53 3.00 1.64
CA TRP A 224 13.35 3.69 2.16
C TRP A 224 13.31 3.65 3.68
N GLY A 225 12.42 4.42 4.31
CA GLY A 225 12.17 4.37 5.75
C GLY A 225 13.38 4.76 6.62
N GLY A 226 14.29 5.61 6.10
CA GLY A 226 15.50 6.03 6.82
C GLY A 226 16.65 5.02 6.75
N HIS A 227 16.53 3.96 5.98
CA HIS A 227 17.62 3.01 5.73
C HIS A 227 18.77 3.70 5.01
N LYS A 228 19.98 3.48 5.51
CA LYS A 228 21.21 3.97 4.90
C LYS A 228 22.04 2.78 4.45
N ALA A 229 22.42 2.76 3.19
CA ALA A 229 23.37 1.79 2.65
C ALA A 229 24.44 2.55 1.88
N ILE A 230 25.68 2.07 1.95
CA ILE A 230 26.76 2.52 1.08
C ILE A 230 26.68 1.64 -0.17
N ILE A 231 26.24 2.23 -1.28
CA ILE A 231 26.15 1.54 -2.55
C ILE A 231 27.57 1.39 -3.09
N THR A 232 28.04 0.16 -3.25
CA THR A 232 29.38 -0.13 -3.76
C THR A 232 29.34 -0.61 -5.20
N ASN A 233 30.37 -0.29 -5.95
CA ASN A 233 30.51 -0.56 -7.37
C ASN A 233 31.17 -1.93 -7.70
N SER A 234 31.30 -2.81 -6.71
CA SER A 234 32.08 -4.05 -6.85
C SER A 234 31.34 -5.21 -7.53
N GLN A 235 30.00 -5.12 -7.61
CA GLN A 235 29.13 -6.18 -8.16
C GLN A 235 27.91 -5.57 -8.86
N PRO A 236 27.21 -6.30 -9.77
CA PRO A 236 25.91 -5.91 -10.28
C PRO A 236 24.95 -5.60 -9.15
N SER A 237 24.15 -4.56 -9.30
CA SER A 237 23.29 -4.09 -8.22
C SER A 237 21.87 -3.78 -8.70
N ALA A 238 20.90 -4.17 -7.89
CA ALA A 238 19.49 -3.79 -8.02
C ALA A 238 19.14 -2.85 -6.88
N VAL A 239 18.79 -1.60 -7.18
CA VAL A 239 18.45 -0.58 -6.17
C VAL A 239 16.97 -0.32 -6.22
N PHE A 240 16.28 -0.52 -5.11
CA PHE A 240 14.85 -0.20 -4.94
C PHE A 240 14.73 0.99 -4.00
N SER A 241 14.10 2.07 -4.45
CA SER A 241 14.03 3.31 -3.67
C SER A 241 12.71 4.04 -3.86
N THR A 242 12.28 4.77 -2.83
CA THR A 242 11.22 5.76 -3.00
C THR A 242 11.77 7.00 -3.69
N PHE A 243 10.92 7.73 -4.43
CA PHE A 243 11.32 8.96 -5.12
C PHE A 243 11.98 9.97 -4.19
N GLY A 244 11.40 10.20 -3.01
CA GLY A 244 11.95 11.17 -2.05
C GLY A 244 13.34 10.77 -1.54
N THR A 245 13.54 9.49 -1.23
CA THR A 245 14.85 8.99 -0.80
C THR A 245 15.87 9.08 -1.93
N PHE A 246 15.48 8.67 -3.15
CA PHE A 246 16.34 8.73 -4.32
C PHE A 246 16.78 10.17 -4.63
N SER A 247 15.85 11.13 -4.71
CA SER A 247 16.18 12.54 -4.98
C SER A 247 17.14 13.10 -3.94
N ALA A 248 16.88 12.86 -2.65
CA ALA A 248 17.74 13.33 -1.58
C ALA A 248 19.16 12.72 -1.62
N MET A 249 19.30 11.45 -1.99
CA MET A 249 20.60 10.79 -2.14
C MET A 249 21.32 11.26 -3.41
N TYR A 250 20.57 11.46 -4.50
CA TYR A 250 21.12 11.96 -5.77
C TYR A 250 21.70 13.38 -5.60
N GLU A 251 20.99 14.29 -4.94
CA GLU A 251 21.46 15.64 -4.64
C GLU A 251 22.72 15.64 -3.76
N ARG A 252 22.90 14.65 -2.88
CA ARG A 252 24.12 14.48 -2.07
C ARG A 252 25.27 13.78 -2.79
N GLY A 253 25.07 13.37 -4.06
CA GLY A 253 26.08 12.66 -4.84
C GLY A 253 26.33 11.21 -4.40
N GLU A 254 25.45 10.61 -3.60
CA GLU A 254 25.62 9.25 -3.06
C GLU A 254 25.46 8.15 -4.13
N PHE A 255 24.99 8.49 -5.33
CA PHE A 255 24.88 7.60 -6.49
C PHE A 255 26.06 7.70 -7.47
N SER A 256 27.05 8.54 -7.22
CA SER A 256 28.15 8.78 -8.16
C SER A 256 28.93 7.50 -8.52
N GLU A 257 29.09 6.57 -7.58
CA GLU A 257 29.79 5.31 -7.83
C GLU A 257 28.99 4.36 -8.73
N ILE A 258 27.66 4.31 -8.59
CA ILE A 258 26.81 3.41 -9.39
C ILE A 258 26.46 4.01 -10.77
N THR A 259 26.48 5.35 -10.92
CA THR A 259 26.07 6.02 -12.16
C THR A 259 26.85 5.53 -13.37
N SER A 260 28.15 5.25 -13.23
CA SER A 260 29.01 4.73 -14.31
C SER A 260 28.63 3.30 -14.78
N ARG A 261 27.83 2.58 -14.02
CA ARG A 261 27.35 1.21 -14.30
C ARG A 261 25.84 1.10 -14.36
N LEU A 262 25.16 2.21 -14.16
CA LEU A 262 23.70 2.25 -14.18
C LEU A 262 23.22 2.12 -15.62
N HIS A 263 22.55 1.00 -15.90
CA HIS A 263 22.02 0.72 -17.23
C HIS A 263 20.67 1.37 -17.46
N CYS A 264 19.74 1.27 -16.48
CA CYS A 264 18.43 1.83 -16.61
C CYS A 264 17.78 2.15 -15.27
N ILE A 265 16.73 2.96 -15.34
CA ILE A 265 15.84 3.31 -14.21
C ILE A 265 14.41 2.95 -14.61
N PHE A 266 13.76 2.13 -13.78
CA PHE A 266 12.33 1.87 -13.86
C PHE A 266 11.60 2.82 -12.93
N ILE A 267 10.49 3.39 -13.41
CA ILE A 267 9.63 4.31 -12.67
C ILE A 267 8.23 3.70 -12.60
N ASP A 268 7.86 3.18 -11.43
CA ASP A 268 6.53 2.62 -11.21
C ASP A 268 5.49 3.73 -10.97
N GLU A 269 4.26 3.53 -11.48
CA GLU A 269 3.19 4.53 -11.52
C GLU A 269 3.68 5.86 -12.13
N ALA A 270 4.29 5.76 -13.30
CA ALA A 270 5.01 6.84 -13.98
C ALA A 270 4.15 8.08 -14.29
N HIS A 271 2.81 7.96 -14.32
CA HIS A 271 1.92 9.11 -14.42
C HIS A 271 2.09 10.12 -13.27
N ARG A 272 2.70 9.73 -12.15
CA ARG A 272 3.05 10.61 -11.02
C ARG A 272 4.43 11.27 -11.16
N ALA A 273 5.23 10.87 -12.13
CA ALA A 273 6.64 11.29 -12.28
C ALA A 273 6.82 12.73 -12.80
N SER A 274 5.80 13.35 -13.38
CA SER A 274 5.86 14.71 -13.96
C SER A 274 5.78 15.84 -12.90
N SER A 275 5.98 15.55 -11.61
CA SER A 275 6.15 16.62 -10.61
C SER A 275 7.43 17.42 -10.91
N LYS A 276 7.40 18.76 -10.74
CA LYS A 276 8.52 19.66 -11.09
C LYS A 276 9.87 19.24 -10.50
N VAL A 277 9.86 18.66 -9.29
CA VAL A 277 11.09 18.23 -8.62
C VAL A 277 11.63 16.94 -9.25
N PHE A 278 10.79 15.95 -9.47
CA PHE A 278 11.22 14.64 -9.95
C PHE A 278 11.48 14.65 -11.47
N GLY A 279 10.64 15.36 -12.25
CA GLY A 279 10.85 15.53 -13.70
C GLY A 279 12.20 16.16 -14.03
N GLY A 280 12.69 17.10 -13.20
CA GLY A 280 14.01 17.69 -13.34
C GLY A 280 15.15 16.68 -13.19
N VAL A 281 15.10 15.82 -12.18
CA VAL A 281 16.10 14.75 -11.96
C VAL A 281 16.06 13.71 -13.08
N VAL A 282 14.86 13.29 -13.51
CA VAL A 282 14.70 12.32 -14.61
C VAL A 282 15.26 12.87 -15.91
N ASN A 283 14.99 14.15 -16.25
CA ASN A 283 15.52 14.77 -17.46
C ASN A 283 17.06 14.85 -17.47
N GLN A 284 17.69 15.11 -16.34
CA GLN A 284 19.16 15.07 -16.23
C GLN A 284 19.72 13.67 -16.44
N LEU A 285 19.03 12.67 -15.90
CA LEU A 285 19.49 11.27 -16.00
C LEU A 285 19.26 10.67 -17.39
N LYS A 286 18.26 11.13 -18.15
CA LYS A 286 17.95 10.67 -19.53
C LYS A 286 19.15 10.76 -20.49
N GLU A 287 20.08 11.68 -20.26
CA GLU A 287 21.27 11.84 -21.10
C GLU A 287 22.31 10.72 -20.86
N GLN A 288 22.20 10.00 -19.74
CA GLN A 288 23.21 9.05 -19.30
C GLN A 288 22.67 7.62 -19.17
N VAL A 289 21.39 7.45 -18.85
CA VAL A 289 20.76 6.15 -18.57
C VAL A 289 19.39 6.04 -19.21
N LYS A 290 18.95 4.82 -19.50
CA LYS A 290 17.61 4.56 -20.06
C LYS A 290 16.54 4.70 -18.99
N ILE A 291 15.42 5.35 -19.32
CA ILE A 291 14.30 5.56 -18.43
C ILE A 291 13.08 4.76 -18.93
N ILE A 292 12.54 3.88 -18.11
CA ILE A 292 11.35 3.08 -18.40
C ILE A 292 10.26 3.43 -17.39
N GLY A 293 9.21 4.09 -17.86
CA GLY A 293 8.00 4.36 -17.07
C GLY A 293 7.02 3.19 -17.15
N LEU A 294 6.36 2.87 -16.05
CA LEU A 294 5.32 1.85 -15.96
C LEU A 294 4.02 2.52 -15.51
N THR A 295 2.93 2.29 -16.22
CA THR A 295 1.63 2.85 -15.86
C THR A 295 0.47 1.98 -16.34
N ALA A 296 -0.66 2.05 -15.65
CA ALA A 296 -1.92 1.54 -16.17
C ALA A 296 -2.64 2.60 -17.05
N THR A 297 -2.44 3.87 -16.70
CA THR A 297 -3.08 5.02 -17.36
C THR A 297 -1.99 5.97 -17.86
N PRO A 298 -1.78 6.11 -19.19
CA PRO A 298 -0.71 6.93 -19.73
C PRO A 298 -1.10 8.44 -19.80
N GLY A 299 -1.83 8.92 -18.81
CA GLY A 299 -2.25 10.29 -18.58
C GLY A 299 -2.54 10.52 -17.10
N ARG A 300 -2.70 11.79 -16.70
CA ARG A 300 -2.94 12.20 -15.28
C ARG A 300 -4.39 12.58 -15.03
N HIS A 301 -4.89 13.46 -15.84
CA HIS A 301 -6.22 14.03 -15.71
C HIS A 301 -6.96 13.89 -17.03
N ALA A 302 -8.26 13.60 -16.94
CA ALA A 302 -9.10 13.51 -18.12
C ALA A 302 -9.11 14.83 -18.93
N ASP A 303 -8.99 15.95 -18.24
CA ASP A 303 -9.21 17.30 -18.79
C ASP A 303 -7.94 18.19 -18.82
N SER A 304 -6.75 17.68 -18.45
CA SER A 304 -5.52 18.46 -18.43
C SER A 304 -4.56 18.06 -19.55
N ASP A 305 -4.64 18.74 -20.67
CA ASP A 305 -3.71 18.55 -21.80
C ASP A 305 -2.25 18.86 -21.44
N VAL A 306 -2.01 19.81 -20.55
CA VAL A 306 -0.64 20.24 -20.19
C VAL A 306 0.11 19.13 -19.43
N ASP A 307 -0.49 18.58 -18.36
CA ASP A 307 0.14 17.54 -17.55
C ASP A 307 0.34 16.24 -18.35
N ASN A 308 -0.59 15.96 -19.26
CA ASN A 308 -0.52 14.80 -20.14
C ASN A 308 0.58 14.97 -21.21
N LEU A 309 0.77 16.18 -21.73
CA LEU A 309 1.87 16.49 -22.65
C LEU A 309 3.24 16.44 -21.97
N GLU A 310 3.36 16.91 -20.74
CA GLU A 310 4.60 16.80 -19.96
C GLU A 310 4.98 15.33 -19.76
N LEU A 311 4.03 14.46 -19.40
CA LEU A 311 4.27 13.02 -19.26
C LEU A 311 4.74 12.42 -20.61
N LYS A 312 4.09 12.77 -21.71
CA LYS A 312 4.44 12.30 -23.05
C LYS A 312 5.86 12.72 -23.44
N GLN A 313 6.25 13.97 -23.16
CA GLN A 313 7.59 14.50 -23.44
C GLN A 313 8.67 13.83 -22.58
N LEU A 314 8.35 13.54 -21.29
CA LEU A 314 9.26 12.87 -20.39
C LEU A 314 9.71 11.51 -20.92
N PHE A 315 8.85 10.79 -21.63
CA PHE A 315 9.10 9.48 -22.23
C PHE A 315 9.28 9.53 -23.76
N ASP A 316 9.79 10.64 -24.32
CA ASP A 316 10.11 10.85 -25.74
C ASP A 316 8.95 10.53 -26.69
N SER A 317 7.71 10.69 -26.21
CA SER A 317 6.48 10.33 -26.93
C SER A 317 6.41 8.86 -27.35
N ARG A 318 7.12 7.97 -26.64
CA ARG A 318 7.17 6.53 -26.93
C ARG A 318 6.32 5.75 -25.93
N LEU A 319 5.44 4.91 -26.48
CA LEU A 319 4.56 4.06 -25.69
C LEU A 319 4.71 2.60 -26.13
N ILE A 320 5.02 1.71 -25.21
CA ILE A 320 4.99 0.26 -25.41
C ILE A 320 3.67 -0.29 -24.89
N THR A 321 2.92 -0.92 -25.79
CA THR A 321 1.69 -1.67 -25.50
C THR A 321 1.77 -3.05 -26.16
N SER A 322 0.84 -3.95 -25.83
CA SER A 322 0.72 -5.24 -26.52
C SER A 322 -0.38 -5.20 -27.58
N ALA A 323 -0.02 -5.54 -28.80
CA ALA A 323 -0.98 -5.70 -29.89
C ALA A 323 -1.90 -6.92 -29.68
N MET A 324 -1.44 -7.93 -28.93
CA MET A 324 -2.22 -9.13 -28.61
C MET A 324 -3.43 -8.84 -27.71
N LEU A 325 -3.45 -7.71 -27.01
CA LEU A 325 -4.59 -7.31 -26.18
C LEU A 325 -5.70 -6.60 -26.96
N GLY A 326 -5.43 -6.20 -28.22
CA GLY A 326 -6.41 -5.57 -29.10
C GLY A 326 -6.86 -4.18 -28.63
N HIS A 327 -8.04 -3.76 -29.11
CA HIS A 327 -8.59 -2.42 -28.81
C HIS A 327 -9.20 -2.31 -27.40
N ASP A 328 -9.58 -3.43 -26.77
CA ASP A 328 -10.10 -3.46 -25.39
C ASP A 328 -9.27 -4.44 -24.54
N PRO A 329 -8.11 -4.00 -24.04
CA PRO A 329 -7.22 -4.83 -23.26
C PRO A 329 -7.83 -5.42 -21.99
N ILE A 330 -8.73 -4.68 -21.33
CA ILE A 330 -9.38 -5.15 -20.10
C ILE A 330 -10.32 -6.30 -20.43
N LYS A 331 -11.19 -6.13 -21.43
CA LYS A 331 -12.13 -7.17 -21.86
C LYS A 331 -11.39 -8.43 -22.32
N ASN A 332 -10.33 -8.28 -23.11
CA ASN A 332 -9.49 -9.40 -23.55
C ASN A 332 -8.91 -10.20 -22.35
N LEU A 333 -8.39 -9.49 -21.36
CA LEU A 333 -7.83 -10.12 -20.16
C LEU A 333 -8.90 -10.77 -19.27
N GLN A 334 -10.13 -10.22 -19.24
CA GLN A 334 -11.29 -10.80 -18.56
C GLN A 334 -11.75 -12.08 -19.25
N GLU A 335 -11.90 -12.09 -20.56
CA GLU A 335 -12.26 -13.28 -21.36
C GLU A 335 -11.23 -14.41 -21.20
N ARG A 336 -9.97 -14.08 -20.95
CA ARG A 336 -8.88 -15.02 -20.66
C ARG A 336 -8.79 -15.45 -19.19
N GLY A 337 -9.66 -14.95 -18.33
CA GLY A 337 -9.66 -15.25 -16.90
C GLY A 337 -8.43 -14.72 -16.13
N ILE A 338 -7.68 -13.76 -16.73
CA ILE A 338 -6.53 -13.10 -16.11
C ILE A 338 -7.01 -11.97 -15.21
N LEU A 339 -8.02 -11.24 -15.65
CA LEU A 339 -8.72 -10.24 -14.85
C LEU A 339 -10.12 -10.71 -14.50
N GLY A 340 -10.60 -10.38 -13.31
CA GLY A 340 -11.96 -10.59 -12.85
C GLY A 340 -12.92 -9.55 -13.43
N VAL A 341 -14.19 -9.94 -13.57
CA VAL A 341 -15.26 -9.08 -14.07
C VAL A 341 -15.96 -8.39 -12.90
N PRO A 342 -16.00 -7.04 -12.82
CA PRO A 342 -16.71 -6.35 -11.75
C PRO A 342 -18.23 -6.50 -11.89
N LYS A 343 -18.91 -6.83 -10.78
CA LYS A 343 -20.35 -6.68 -10.61
C LYS A 343 -20.60 -5.43 -9.78
N ILE A 344 -21.00 -4.36 -10.44
CA ILE A 344 -21.13 -3.05 -9.81
C ILE A 344 -22.53 -2.90 -9.22
N GLU A 345 -22.61 -2.65 -7.93
CA GLU A 345 -23.81 -2.30 -7.18
C GLU A 345 -23.67 -0.84 -6.72
N PHE A 346 -24.71 -0.03 -6.93
CA PHE A 346 -24.73 1.37 -6.50
C PHE A 346 -25.70 1.55 -5.34
N ILE A 347 -25.25 2.26 -4.31
CA ILE A 347 -26.07 2.58 -3.14
C ILE A 347 -26.03 4.08 -2.91
N VAL A 348 -27.20 4.71 -2.85
CA VAL A 348 -27.36 6.09 -2.38
C VAL A 348 -27.48 6.04 -0.86
N ALA A 349 -26.54 6.65 -0.17
CA ALA A 349 -26.48 6.61 1.29
C ALA A 349 -26.61 8.00 1.95
N SER A 350 -26.48 9.08 1.18
CA SER A 350 -26.63 10.45 1.65
C SER A 350 -27.14 11.35 0.52
N ASP A 351 -27.86 12.41 0.88
CA ASP A 351 -28.28 13.49 -0.03
C ASP A 351 -27.35 14.72 0.03
N ALA A 352 -26.16 14.56 0.63
CA ALA A 352 -25.20 15.64 0.79
C ALA A 352 -24.69 16.13 -0.56
N GLU A 353 -24.62 17.45 -0.74
CA GLU A 353 -24.01 18.07 -1.92
C GLU A 353 -22.50 17.86 -1.92
N ILE A 354 -21.96 17.41 -3.05
CA ILE A 354 -20.53 17.17 -3.22
C ILE A 354 -19.90 18.33 -3.96
N PHE A 355 -18.92 18.96 -3.33
CA PHE A 355 -18.15 20.06 -3.91
C PHE A 355 -16.79 19.57 -4.39
N ALA A 356 -16.48 19.85 -5.65
CA ALA A 356 -15.13 19.62 -6.19
C ALA A 356 -14.12 20.57 -5.54
N ALA A 357 -12.89 20.11 -5.37
CA ALA A 357 -11.78 20.99 -5.02
C ALA A 357 -11.23 21.70 -6.27
N ASP A 358 -10.50 22.81 -6.07
CA ASP A 358 -9.79 23.50 -7.15
C ASP A 358 -8.80 22.61 -7.91
N THR A 359 -8.41 21.50 -7.29
CA THR A 359 -7.52 20.47 -7.87
C THR A 359 -8.22 19.41 -8.73
N GLY A 360 -9.54 19.51 -8.93
CA GLY A 360 -10.33 18.60 -9.75
C GLY A 360 -10.74 17.28 -9.10
N ASP A 361 -10.48 17.06 -7.78
CA ASP A 361 -11.06 15.95 -7.00
C ASP A 361 -12.04 16.49 -5.94
N VAL A 362 -12.66 15.61 -5.18
CA VAL A 362 -13.58 15.98 -4.10
C VAL A 362 -12.83 16.69 -2.98
N SER A 363 -13.40 17.79 -2.46
CA SER A 363 -12.76 18.61 -1.43
C SER A 363 -12.60 17.84 -0.11
N ALA A 364 -11.53 18.14 0.63
CA ALA A 364 -11.31 17.55 1.97
C ALA A 364 -12.47 17.84 2.93
N GLY A 365 -13.07 19.03 2.84
CA GLY A 365 -14.23 19.40 3.66
C GLY A 365 -15.46 18.55 3.35
N THR A 366 -15.72 18.27 2.07
CA THR A 366 -16.81 17.36 1.67
C THR A 366 -16.56 15.94 2.19
N LEU A 367 -15.33 15.43 2.06
CA LEU A 367 -14.99 14.11 2.59
C LEU A 367 -15.14 14.02 4.11
N GLU A 368 -14.85 15.11 4.82
CA GLU A 368 -15.03 15.18 6.27
C GLU A 368 -16.51 15.14 6.65
N VAL A 369 -17.36 15.93 5.99
CA VAL A 369 -18.82 15.92 6.21
C VAL A 369 -19.39 14.52 5.97
N LEU A 370 -19.06 13.88 4.84
CA LEU A 370 -19.52 12.53 4.52
C LEU A 370 -19.02 11.49 5.53
N SER A 371 -17.84 11.69 6.10
CA SER A 371 -17.27 10.79 7.09
C SER A 371 -18.00 10.80 8.43
N GLN A 372 -18.67 11.91 8.75
CA GLN A 372 -19.36 12.16 10.01
C GLN A 372 -20.89 11.93 9.91
N ASP A 373 -21.41 11.59 8.74
CA ASP A 373 -22.83 11.29 8.52
C ASP A 373 -23.17 9.90 9.09
N ASP A 374 -23.86 9.88 10.23
CA ASP A 374 -24.18 8.66 10.97
C ASP A 374 -25.15 7.75 10.19
N ASP A 375 -26.15 8.29 9.51
CA ASP A 375 -27.12 7.52 8.71
C ASP A 375 -26.41 6.85 7.51
N ARG A 376 -25.53 7.60 6.85
CA ARG A 376 -24.69 7.09 5.78
C ARG A 376 -23.77 5.97 6.28
N ASN A 377 -23.12 6.15 7.40
CA ASN A 377 -22.22 5.18 8.00
C ASN A 377 -22.93 3.90 8.41
N GLU A 378 -24.17 4.00 8.92
CA GLU A 378 -25.00 2.84 9.23
C GLU A 378 -25.36 2.03 7.98
N VAL A 379 -25.71 2.69 6.87
CA VAL A 379 -25.93 2.04 5.57
C VAL A 379 -24.68 1.29 5.12
N ILE A 380 -23.50 1.95 5.17
CA ILE A 380 -22.21 1.34 4.79
C ILE A 380 -21.93 0.10 5.64
N VAL A 381 -22.06 0.20 6.96
CA VAL A 381 -21.76 -0.92 7.88
C VAL A 381 -22.72 -2.09 7.68
N ARG A 382 -23.99 -1.81 7.40
CA ARG A 382 -25.00 -2.84 7.07
C ARG A 382 -24.61 -3.59 5.79
N GLU A 383 -24.21 -2.89 4.74
CA GLU A 383 -23.80 -3.52 3.48
C GLU A 383 -22.49 -4.28 3.61
N LEU A 384 -21.51 -3.75 4.34
CA LEU A 384 -20.29 -4.49 4.67
C LEU A 384 -20.59 -5.79 5.42
N SER A 385 -21.53 -5.74 6.38
CA SER A 385 -21.99 -6.92 7.12
C SER A 385 -22.65 -7.94 6.19
N ARG A 386 -23.51 -7.50 5.25
CA ARG A 386 -24.13 -8.34 4.22
C ARG A 386 -23.07 -9.07 3.38
N LEU A 387 -22.05 -8.34 2.91
CA LEU A 387 -20.98 -8.91 2.11
C LEU A 387 -20.13 -9.91 2.90
N VAL A 388 -19.84 -9.66 4.17
CA VAL A 388 -19.11 -10.61 5.04
C VAL A 388 -19.92 -11.88 5.26
N ILE A 389 -21.23 -11.78 5.52
CA ILE A 389 -22.11 -12.95 5.68
C ILE A 389 -22.16 -13.77 4.39
N SER A 390 -22.05 -13.12 3.23
CA SER A 390 -21.95 -13.79 1.92
C SER A 390 -20.56 -14.37 1.63
N GLY A 391 -19.62 -14.30 2.58
CA GLY A 391 -18.27 -14.89 2.48
C GLY A 391 -17.26 -14.05 1.71
N HIS A 392 -17.53 -12.77 1.45
CA HIS A 392 -16.60 -11.91 0.73
C HIS A 392 -15.44 -11.44 1.62
N LYS A 393 -14.25 -11.38 1.03
CA LYS A 393 -13.07 -10.70 1.54
C LYS A 393 -13.03 -9.29 0.95
N ILE A 394 -13.14 -8.29 1.81
CA ILE A 394 -13.56 -6.93 1.43
C ILE A 394 -12.43 -5.93 1.62
N LEU A 395 -12.14 -5.14 0.59
CA LEU A 395 -11.31 -3.94 0.69
C LEU A 395 -12.19 -2.69 0.59
N VAL A 396 -12.09 -1.79 1.60
CA VAL A 396 -12.89 -0.57 1.67
C VAL A 396 -12.01 0.66 1.50
N PHE A 397 -12.43 1.59 0.65
CA PHE A 397 -11.80 2.90 0.48
C PHE A 397 -12.63 3.96 1.20
N SER A 398 -12.11 4.50 2.30
CA SER A 398 -12.80 5.44 3.19
C SER A 398 -12.52 6.91 2.87
N CYS A 399 -13.33 7.83 3.42
CA CYS A 399 -13.22 9.27 3.22
C CYS A 399 -12.05 9.91 4.00
N SER A 400 -11.73 9.37 5.19
CA SER A 400 -10.69 9.88 6.08
C SER A 400 -10.10 8.77 6.96
N VAL A 401 -9.03 9.07 7.69
CA VAL A 401 -8.46 8.16 8.70
C VAL A 401 -9.48 7.88 9.81
N ASP A 402 -10.18 8.92 10.27
CA ASP A 402 -11.16 8.79 11.35
C ASP A 402 -12.39 8.01 10.88
N HIS A 403 -12.81 8.20 9.61
CA HIS A 403 -13.83 7.36 8.99
C HIS A 403 -13.41 5.88 8.94
N SER A 404 -12.14 5.59 8.62
CA SER A 404 -11.62 4.21 8.65
C SER A 404 -11.75 3.58 10.03
N LYS A 405 -11.38 4.32 11.08
CA LYS A 405 -11.48 3.86 12.48
C LYS A 405 -12.93 3.65 12.89
N LEU A 406 -13.82 4.57 12.51
CA LEU A 406 -15.24 4.51 12.81
C LEU A 406 -15.90 3.25 12.19
N LEU A 407 -15.67 3.01 10.90
CA LEU A 407 -16.19 1.83 10.22
C LEU A 407 -15.69 0.53 10.86
N VAL A 408 -14.39 0.45 11.17
CA VAL A 408 -13.78 -0.73 11.82
C VAL A 408 -14.36 -0.92 13.22
N ALA A 409 -14.56 0.16 13.99
CA ALA A 409 -15.16 0.08 15.33
C ALA A 409 -16.61 -0.47 15.28
N ASN A 410 -17.42 0.05 14.35
CA ASN A 410 -18.80 -0.39 14.17
C ASN A 410 -18.91 -1.86 13.71
N LEU A 411 -18.01 -2.30 12.82
CA LEU A 411 -17.92 -3.70 12.40
C LEU A 411 -17.48 -4.61 13.55
N ALA A 412 -16.45 -4.19 14.29
CA ALA A 412 -15.92 -4.94 15.43
C ALA A 412 -16.96 -5.07 16.56
N ALA A 413 -17.75 -4.02 16.82
CA ALA A 413 -18.88 -4.06 17.77
C ALA A 413 -19.92 -5.13 17.38
N ARG A 414 -20.10 -5.38 16.08
CA ARG A 414 -20.97 -6.44 15.53
C ARG A 414 -20.27 -7.81 15.44
N GLY A 415 -19.05 -7.94 15.96
CA GLY A 415 -18.28 -9.19 15.95
C GLY A 415 -17.62 -9.50 14.61
N ILE A 416 -17.57 -8.55 13.67
CA ILE A 416 -16.94 -8.73 12.37
C ILE A 416 -15.46 -8.42 12.47
N LEU A 417 -14.61 -9.39 12.11
CA LEU A 417 -13.15 -9.24 12.09
C LEU A 417 -12.74 -8.25 11.00
N SER A 418 -12.29 -7.09 11.43
CA SER A 418 -11.93 -5.96 10.57
C SER A 418 -10.68 -5.25 11.07
N ALA A 419 -9.96 -4.60 10.16
CA ALA A 419 -8.81 -3.78 10.47
C ALA A 419 -8.75 -2.56 9.54
N TYR A 420 -7.95 -1.55 9.88
CA TYR A 420 -7.71 -0.40 9.01
C TYR A 420 -6.21 -0.17 8.81
N VAL A 421 -5.89 0.53 7.73
CA VAL A 421 -4.55 1.03 7.43
C VAL A 421 -4.60 2.48 6.94
N ASP A 422 -3.59 3.26 7.33
CA ASP A 422 -3.42 4.66 6.92
C ASP A 422 -1.94 5.03 6.73
N SER A 423 -1.68 6.26 6.27
CA SER A 423 -0.33 6.80 6.06
C SER A 423 0.45 7.03 7.35
N ASP A 424 -0.23 7.24 8.47
CA ASP A 424 0.38 7.60 9.75
C ASP A 424 0.86 6.37 10.52
N MET A 425 0.42 5.18 10.09
CA MET A 425 0.91 3.93 10.64
C MET A 425 2.39 3.70 10.27
N SER A 426 3.18 3.22 11.24
CA SER A 426 4.53 2.72 10.92
C SER A 426 4.45 1.59 9.89
N SER A 427 5.45 1.52 9.01
CA SER A 427 5.52 0.49 7.94
C SER A 427 5.36 -0.93 8.50
N GLY A 428 6.01 -1.25 9.62
CA GLY A 428 5.91 -2.58 10.23
C GLY A 428 4.49 -2.90 10.71
N ARG A 429 3.77 -1.93 11.29
CA ARG A 429 2.37 -2.13 11.69
C ARG A 429 1.48 -2.32 10.48
N ARG A 430 1.64 -1.50 9.46
CA ARG A 430 0.87 -1.57 8.21
C ARG A 430 1.06 -2.91 7.52
N MET A 431 2.30 -3.38 7.38
CA MET A 431 2.60 -4.71 6.83
C MET A 431 1.98 -5.84 7.65
N GLY A 432 2.01 -5.76 8.99
CA GLY A 432 1.37 -6.76 9.85
C GLY A 432 -0.14 -6.83 9.69
N VAL A 433 -0.81 -5.69 9.51
CA VAL A 433 -2.25 -5.63 9.23
C VAL A 433 -2.58 -6.22 7.85
N ILE A 434 -1.79 -5.88 6.83
CA ILE A 434 -1.93 -6.41 5.47
C ILE A 434 -1.73 -7.94 5.45
N ASP A 435 -0.71 -8.44 6.13
CA ASP A 435 -0.44 -9.87 6.24
C ASP A 435 -1.56 -10.61 6.97
N SER A 436 -2.09 -10.05 8.05
CA SER A 436 -3.26 -10.57 8.76
C SER A 436 -4.51 -10.65 7.86
N PHE A 437 -4.74 -9.62 7.04
CA PHE A 437 -5.82 -9.62 6.05
C PHE A 437 -5.56 -10.66 4.95
N SER A 438 -4.35 -10.76 4.42
CA SER A 438 -3.97 -11.77 3.42
C SER A 438 -4.23 -13.19 3.90
N ARG A 439 -3.96 -13.48 5.17
CA ARG A 439 -4.20 -14.80 5.80
C ARG A 439 -5.65 -15.04 6.19
N GLY A 440 -6.58 -14.14 5.91
CA GLY A 440 -7.99 -14.26 6.25
C GLY A 440 -8.30 -14.13 7.75
N GLN A 441 -7.38 -13.56 8.54
CA GLN A 441 -7.63 -13.24 9.95
C GLN A 441 -8.55 -12.04 10.13
N ASN A 442 -8.64 -11.18 9.12
CA ASN A 442 -9.63 -10.12 8.99
C ASN A 442 -10.37 -10.29 7.66
N MET A 443 -11.69 -10.14 7.67
CA MET A 443 -12.51 -10.22 6.46
C MET A 443 -12.68 -8.86 5.78
N VAL A 444 -12.52 -7.77 6.53
CA VAL A 444 -12.64 -6.39 6.04
C VAL A 444 -11.35 -5.63 6.33
N LEU A 445 -10.77 -5.03 5.30
CA LEU A 445 -9.66 -4.10 5.41
C LEU A 445 -10.12 -2.72 4.93
N VAL A 446 -10.15 -1.76 5.84
CA VAL A 446 -10.50 -0.36 5.52
C VAL A 446 -9.23 0.44 5.34
N ASN A 447 -9.15 1.24 4.28
CA ASN A 447 -7.98 2.05 4.03
C ASN A 447 -8.31 3.49 3.62
N TYR A 448 -7.39 4.40 3.97
CA TYR A 448 -7.38 5.76 3.48
C TYR A 448 -6.00 6.12 2.95
N GLY A 449 -5.93 6.48 1.65
CA GLY A 449 -4.75 7.08 1.02
C GLY A 449 -3.56 6.15 0.72
N VAL A 450 -3.61 4.84 1.12
CA VAL A 450 -2.40 3.97 1.02
C VAL A 450 -2.54 2.75 0.13
N LEU A 451 -3.70 2.12 0.00
CA LEU A 451 -3.86 0.86 -0.73
C LEU A 451 -4.41 1.01 -2.16
N SER A 452 -4.54 2.22 -2.66
CA SER A 452 -4.85 2.45 -4.08
C SER A 452 -3.72 1.97 -5.00
N THR A 453 -2.47 1.95 -4.50
CA THR A 453 -1.28 1.44 -5.20
C THR A 453 -0.45 0.54 -4.28
N GLY A 454 0.38 -0.34 -4.83
CA GLY A 454 1.37 -1.12 -4.06
C GLY A 454 0.84 -2.21 -3.12
N PHE A 455 -0.38 -2.64 -3.30
CA PHE A 455 -1.01 -3.67 -2.48
C PHE A 455 -1.43 -4.87 -3.35
N ASP A 456 -1.02 -6.06 -2.94
CA ASP A 456 -1.26 -7.28 -3.69
C ASP A 456 -1.83 -8.40 -2.80
N VAL A 457 -3.16 -8.49 -2.78
CA VAL A 457 -3.91 -9.60 -2.17
C VAL A 457 -4.86 -10.16 -3.22
N PRO A 458 -4.55 -11.33 -3.79
CA PRO A 458 -5.27 -11.86 -4.96
C PRO A 458 -6.72 -12.22 -4.71
N ASP A 459 -7.06 -12.63 -3.50
CA ASP A 459 -8.36 -13.19 -3.12
C ASP A 459 -9.38 -12.17 -2.61
N ILE A 460 -9.17 -10.87 -2.91
CA ILE A 460 -10.19 -9.84 -2.67
C ILE A 460 -11.36 -10.12 -3.61
N SER A 461 -12.54 -10.37 -3.03
CA SER A 461 -13.75 -10.67 -3.77
C SER A 461 -14.81 -9.55 -3.71
N ALA A 462 -14.56 -8.50 -2.91
CA ALA A 462 -15.37 -7.29 -2.93
C ALA A 462 -14.52 -6.03 -2.69
N VAL A 463 -14.81 -4.97 -3.45
CA VAL A 463 -14.26 -3.63 -3.28
C VAL A 463 -15.39 -2.69 -2.95
N VAL A 464 -15.29 -1.96 -1.84
CA VAL A 464 -16.32 -1.00 -1.40
C VAL A 464 -15.73 0.40 -1.44
N ILE A 465 -16.33 1.27 -2.26
CA ILE A 465 -15.89 2.64 -2.45
C ILE A 465 -16.85 3.54 -1.69
N THR A 466 -16.43 4.00 -0.51
CA THR A 466 -17.20 4.94 0.31
C THR A 466 -16.70 6.37 0.15
N ARG A 467 -15.59 6.55 -0.55
CA ARG A 467 -15.01 7.84 -0.88
C ARG A 467 -15.42 8.27 -2.28
N PRO A 468 -16.22 9.32 -2.46
CA PRO A 468 -16.42 9.89 -3.79
C PRO A 468 -15.10 10.42 -4.36
N THR A 469 -14.94 10.34 -5.67
CA THR A 469 -13.79 10.88 -6.40
C THR A 469 -14.20 11.29 -7.81
N SER A 470 -13.65 12.38 -8.32
CA SER A 470 -13.74 12.79 -9.72
C SER A 470 -12.52 12.33 -10.54
N SER A 471 -11.53 11.72 -9.87
CA SER A 471 -10.33 11.19 -10.52
C SER A 471 -10.57 9.80 -11.10
N ILE A 472 -10.66 9.72 -12.42
CA ILE A 472 -10.78 8.47 -13.17
C ILE A 472 -9.60 7.52 -12.89
N VAL A 473 -8.40 8.07 -12.70
CA VAL A 473 -7.19 7.31 -12.36
C VAL A 473 -7.31 6.67 -10.99
N LEU A 474 -7.73 7.45 -9.97
CA LEU A 474 -7.91 6.93 -8.61
C LEU A 474 -9.02 5.87 -8.57
N TYR A 475 -10.14 6.11 -9.24
CA TYR A 475 -11.23 5.15 -9.33
C TYR A 475 -10.78 3.82 -9.95
N SER A 476 -10.06 3.87 -11.08
CA SER A 476 -9.53 2.67 -11.73
C SER A 476 -8.50 1.92 -10.87
N GLN A 477 -7.69 2.64 -10.10
CA GLN A 477 -6.75 2.03 -9.15
C GLN A 477 -7.47 1.31 -8.01
N MET A 478 -8.56 1.89 -7.48
CA MET A 478 -9.40 1.26 -6.46
C MET A 478 -10.06 -0.02 -6.98
N LEU A 479 -10.67 0.02 -8.17
CA LEU A 479 -11.25 -1.15 -8.82
C LEU A 479 -10.21 -2.24 -9.09
N GLY A 480 -9.03 -1.82 -9.54
CA GLY A 480 -7.93 -2.72 -9.87
C GLY A 480 -7.46 -3.62 -8.72
N ARG A 481 -7.84 -3.31 -7.48
CA ARG A 481 -7.51 -4.15 -6.31
C ARG A 481 -8.33 -5.44 -6.26
N GLY A 482 -9.56 -5.43 -6.78
CA GLY A 482 -10.40 -6.63 -6.91
C GLY A 482 -10.29 -7.34 -8.26
N MET A 483 -9.60 -6.75 -9.24
CA MET A 483 -9.59 -7.23 -10.63
C MET A 483 -8.72 -8.46 -10.89
N ARG A 484 -8.26 -9.20 -9.88
CA ARG A 484 -7.53 -10.43 -10.14
C ARG A 484 -8.46 -11.56 -10.52
N GLY A 485 -8.21 -12.15 -11.69
CA GLY A 485 -8.97 -13.28 -12.20
C GLY A 485 -8.47 -14.63 -11.66
N PRO A 486 -9.16 -15.74 -11.99
CA PRO A 486 -8.83 -17.08 -11.53
C PRO A 486 -7.40 -17.52 -11.84
N SER A 487 -6.87 -17.13 -13.00
CA SER A 487 -5.49 -17.45 -13.42
C SER A 487 -4.41 -16.78 -12.54
N ALA A 488 -4.79 -15.75 -11.79
CA ALA A 488 -3.91 -15.00 -10.88
C ALA A 488 -4.26 -15.22 -9.38
N GLY A 489 -5.07 -16.23 -9.07
CA GLY A 489 -5.48 -16.58 -7.70
C GLY A 489 -6.65 -15.76 -7.15
N GLY A 490 -7.33 -14.99 -7.99
CA GLY A 490 -8.53 -14.23 -7.65
C GLY A 490 -9.83 -14.92 -8.11
N SER A 491 -10.87 -14.12 -8.34
CA SER A 491 -12.20 -14.60 -8.70
C SER A 491 -12.58 -14.23 -10.15
N GLU A 492 -13.40 -15.05 -10.80
CA GLU A 492 -13.98 -14.72 -12.11
C GLU A 492 -14.82 -13.45 -12.05
N HIS A 493 -15.57 -13.30 -10.96
CA HIS A 493 -16.35 -12.10 -10.68
C HIS A 493 -16.01 -11.57 -9.30
N PHE A 494 -16.00 -10.24 -9.14
CA PHE A 494 -15.89 -9.59 -7.85
C PHE A 494 -16.95 -8.50 -7.71
N VAL A 495 -17.39 -8.25 -6.49
CA VAL A 495 -18.39 -7.21 -6.20
C VAL A 495 -17.70 -5.86 -6.09
N VAL A 496 -18.27 -4.85 -6.73
CA VAL A 496 -17.93 -3.44 -6.50
C VAL A 496 -19.16 -2.76 -5.92
N LEU A 497 -19.08 -2.39 -4.65
CA LEU A 497 -20.12 -1.60 -4.02
C LEU A 497 -19.69 -0.13 -4.01
N ASP A 498 -20.35 0.67 -4.83
CA ASP A 498 -20.08 2.09 -4.96
C ASP A 498 -21.14 2.89 -4.20
N ILE A 499 -20.72 3.54 -3.11
CA ILE A 499 -21.59 4.40 -2.31
C ILE A 499 -21.66 5.75 -3.00
N ARG A 500 -22.79 6.00 -3.69
CA ARG A 500 -23.03 7.23 -4.43
C ARG A 500 -23.69 8.27 -3.56
N ASP A 501 -23.03 9.40 -3.46
CA ASP A 501 -23.51 10.57 -2.75
C ASP A 501 -23.82 11.66 -3.81
N ASN A 502 -24.82 11.42 -4.66
CA ASN A 502 -25.26 12.32 -5.76
C ASN A 502 -24.18 12.74 -6.77
N THR A 503 -23.12 11.94 -6.94
CA THR A 503 -22.11 12.19 -7.96
C THR A 503 -22.46 11.52 -9.29
N ASP A 504 -22.21 12.21 -10.41
CA ASP A 504 -22.23 11.60 -11.73
C ASP A 504 -21.20 10.49 -11.80
N SER A 505 -21.64 9.33 -12.24
CA SER A 505 -20.78 8.14 -12.27
C SER A 505 -19.81 8.18 -13.43
N PHE A 506 -18.59 7.76 -13.14
CA PHE A 506 -17.66 7.38 -14.20
C PHE A 506 -18.26 6.26 -15.06
N GLY A 507 -17.98 6.32 -16.37
CA GLY A 507 -18.36 5.29 -17.32
C GLY A 507 -17.78 3.91 -16.99
N LYS A 508 -17.91 2.98 -17.90
CA LYS A 508 -17.42 1.61 -17.72
C LYS A 508 -15.91 1.60 -17.47
N VAL A 509 -15.43 0.64 -16.68
CA VAL A 509 -13.99 0.45 -16.36
C VAL A 509 -13.11 0.44 -17.63
N ASN A 510 -13.64 -0.07 -18.73
CA ASN A 510 -12.93 -0.13 -20.03
C ASN A 510 -12.68 1.25 -20.63
N GLU A 511 -13.58 2.20 -20.41
CA GLU A 511 -13.45 3.58 -20.90
C GLU A 511 -12.30 4.32 -20.24
N VAL A 512 -11.99 3.98 -18.99
CA VAL A 512 -10.86 4.55 -18.26
C VAL A 512 -9.53 4.20 -18.91
N TYR A 513 -9.38 2.97 -19.40
CA TYR A 513 -8.13 2.52 -20.01
C TYR A 513 -7.89 3.15 -21.39
N SER A 514 -8.92 3.25 -22.21
CA SER A 514 -8.84 3.82 -23.56
C SER A 514 -8.91 5.36 -23.59
N HIS A 515 -9.26 6.00 -22.48
CA HIS A 515 -9.42 7.46 -22.41
C HIS A 515 -8.21 8.25 -22.93
N PHE A 516 -7.02 7.75 -22.72
CA PHE A 516 -5.77 8.41 -23.10
C PHE A 516 -5.19 7.95 -24.44
N ASP A 517 -5.84 7.04 -25.18
CA ASP A 517 -5.30 6.49 -26.43
C ASP A 517 -5.05 7.58 -27.48
N SER A 518 -5.97 8.54 -27.60
CA SER A 518 -5.85 9.66 -28.56
C SER A 518 -4.61 10.55 -28.29
N LEU A 519 -4.19 10.66 -27.04
CA LEU A 519 -3.00 11.44 -26.66
C LEU A 519 -1.71 10.88 -27.29
N TRP A 520 -1.63 9.55 -27.47
CA TRP A 520 -0.41 8.87 -27.92
C TRP A 520 -0.42 8.52 -29.41
N GLN A 521 -1.60 8.50 -30.07
CA GLN A 521 -1.74 8.14 -31.48
C GLN A 521 -1.29 9.23 -32.47
N SER A 522 -1.07 10.48 -32.08
CA SER A 522 -0.92 11.64 -32.95
C SER A 522 0.42 11.75 -33.73
N ARG A 523 1.19 10.67 -33.96
CA ARG A 523 2.42 10.70 -34.79
C ARG A 523 2.71 9.48 -35.67
N GLN A 524 1.73 8.61 -35.96
CA GLN A 524 1.95 7.55 -36.96
C GLN A 524 1.55 7.92 -38.40
N GLU A 525 1.04 9.14 -38.66
CA GLU A 525 0.62 9.59 -40.00
C GLU A 525 1.61 10.58 -40.65
N GLY A 526 2.90 10.51 -40.34
CA GLY A 526 3.87 11.42 -40.93
C GLY A 526 5.28 10.82 -41.01
N GLY A 527 5.45 9.80 -41.84
CA GLY A 527 6.78 9.27 -42.13
C GLY A 527 6.77 8.31 -43.28
#